data_349df47d032ff3a66a4a9313239a430a
#
_entry.id   349df47d032ff3a66a4a9313239a430a
#
_cell.length_a   1.000
_cell.length_b   1.000
_cell.length_c   1.000
_cell.angle_alpha   90.00
_cell.angle_beta   90.00
_cell.angle_gamma   90.00
#
_symmetry.space_group_name_H-M   'P 1'
#
loop_
_entity.id
_entity.type
_entity.pdbx_description
1 polymer ?
#
loop_
_entity_poly.entity_id
_entity_poly.type
_entity_poly.pdbx_seq_one_letter_code
_entity_poly.pdbx_strand_id
1 'polypeptide(L)'
;MDEYQDTNTSQYELIKLLVGERACFTVVGDDDQSIYSWRGARPQNMVRLRDDFPRLQVIKLEQNYRSTHRILHCANILIDNNKHVFDKKLFSNLGEGEKMQVIEAKNEEHEAERIVAELIAHRFSRKTKFKDYAILYRGNHQSRLLEKVLMQNRIPYKISGGTSFFSRAEIKDMMAYLRLVVNQDDDAAFLRIVNTPKREIGTATLQKLGELAQEKHISLFEAIFEFEIGRAHV
;
A
#
# COMPACT_ATOMS: atom_id res chain seq x y z
N MET A 1 -9.40 -22.18 -2.20
CA MET A 1 -8.43 -21.36 -1.47
C MET A 1 -7.48 -20.76 -2.49
N ASP A 2 -7.28 -19.45 -2.45
CA ASP A 2 -6.45 -18.70 -3.39
C ASP A 2 -5.14 -18.26 -2.73
N GLU A 3 -4.14 -17.84 -3.53
CA GLU A 3 -2.81 -17.39 -3.09
C GLU A 3 -2.11 -18.39 -2.15
N TYR A 4 -2.19 -19.67 -2.51
CA TYR A 4 -1.75 -20.76 -1.64
C TYR A 4 -0.25 -20.77 -1.36
N GLN A 5 0.59 -20.20 -2.23
CA GLN A 5 2.02 -20.03 -2.05
C GLN A 5 2.38 -19.19 -0.81
N ASP A 6 1.44 -18.35 -0.32
CA ASP A 6 1.66 -17.47 0.81
C ASP A 6 1.31 -18.11 2.16
N THR A 7 0.92 -19.40 2.15
CA THR A 7 0.60 -20.11 3.39
C THR A 7 1.84 -20.47 4.19
N ASN A 8 1.76 -20.29 5.51
CA ASN A 8 2.74 -20.80 6.45
C ASN A 8 2.41 -22.25 6.88
N THR A 9 3.31 -22.87 7.67
CA THR A 9 3.14 -24.25 8.11
C THR A 9 1.88 -24.46 8.93
N SER A 10 1.54 -23.56 9.87
CA SER A 10 0.34 -23.69 10.71
C SER A 10 -0.94 -23.59 9.89
N GLN A 11 -0.98 -22.71 8.90
CA GLN A 11 -2.11 -22.61 7.97
C GLN A 11 -2.24 -23.86 7.10
N TYR A 12 -1.14 -24.43 6.65
CA TYR A 12 -1.13 -25.70 5.93
C TYR A 12 -1.74 -26.83 6.77
N GLU A 13 -1.30 -27.02 8.01
CA GLU A 13 -1.82 -28.04 8.90
C GLU A 13 -3.32 -27.81 9.23
N LEU A 14 -3.72 -26.55 9.44
CA LEU A 14 -5.13 -26.22 9.62
C LEU A 14 -5.99 -26.64 8.42
N ILE A 15 -5.51 -26.41 7.21
CA ILE A 15 -6.22 -26.82 5.99
C ILE A 15 -6.35 -28.33 5.92
N LYS A 16 -5.29 -29.09 6.25
CA LYS A 16 -5.35 -30.56 6.30
C LYS A 16 -6.42 -31.03 7.27
N LEU A 17 -6.51 -30.46 8.45
CA LEU A 17 -7.52 -30.79 9.44
C LEU A 17 -8.94 -30.48 8.96
N LEU A 18 -9.14 -29.32 8.33
CA LEU A 18 -10.45 -28.91 7.80
C LEU A 18 -10.93 -29.77 6.64
N VAL A 19 -10.00 -30.14 5.76
CA VAL A 19 -10.28 -30.96 4.57
C VAL A 19 -10.58 -32.41 4.95
N GLY A 20 -9.91 -32.91 5.95
CA GLY A 20 -10.10 -34.26 6.48
C GLY A 20 -9.97 -35.35 5.42
N GLU A 21 -10.54 -36.54 5.70
CA GLU A 21 -10.45 -37.71 4.83
C GLU A 21 -11.19 -37.54 3.49
N ARG A 22 -12.18 -36.66 3.41
CA ARG A 22 -12.94 -36.42 2.17
C ARG A 22 -12.08 -35.83 1.05
N ALA A 23 -11.05 -35.06 1.42
CA ALA A 23 -10.10 -34.43 0.51
C ALA A 23 -10.75 -33.65 -0.68
N CYS A 24 -11.94 -33.06 -0.44
CA CYS A 24 -12.66 -32.27 -1.44
C CYS A 24 -12.29 -30.79 -1.26
N PHE A 25 -11.25 -30.35 -1.95
CA PHE A 25 -10.81 -28.97 -1.92
C PHE A 25 -10.13 -28.59 -3.23
N THR A 26 -10.03 -27.28 -3.45
CA THR A 26 -9.25 -26.70 -4.56
C THR A 26 -8.36 -25.59 -3.99
N VAL A 27 -7.09 -25.61 -4.36
CA VAL A 27 -6.14 -24.54 -4.09
C VAL A 27 -5.65 -23.95 -5.38
N VAL A 28 -5.46 -22.64 -5.39
CA VAL A 28 -4.89 -21.89 -6.51
C VAL A 28 -3.69 -21.12 -5.98
N GLY A 29 -2.60 -21.12 -6.71
CA GLY A 29 -1.39 -20.41 -6.31
C GLY A 29 -0.35 -20.41 -7.43
N ASP A 30 0.63 -19.55 -7.26
CA ASP A 30 1.76 -19.38 -8.16
C ASP A 30 3.04 -19.28 -7.32
N ASP A 31 3.86 -20.33 -7.34
CA ASP A 31 5.09 -20.42 -6.56
C ASP A 31 6.07 -19.29 -6.86
N ASP A 32 6.07 -18.78 -8.10
CA ASP A 32 6.91 -17.65 -8.51
C ASP A 32 6.46 -16.30 -7.94
N GLN A 33 5.22 -16.22 -7.42
CA GLN A 33 4.68 -15.03 -6.76
C GLN A 33 4.81 -15.07 -5.23
N SER A 34 5.50 -16.04 -4.66
CA SER A 34 5.73 -16.13 -3.21
C SER A 34 6.71 -15.08 -2.73
N ILE A 35 6.20 -13.95 -2.23
CA ILE A 35 6.99 -12.81 -1.73
C ILE A 35 6.86 -12.58 -0.23
N TYR A 36 6.16 -13.46 0.50
CA TYR A 36 5.90 -13.34 1.95
C TYR A 36 6.69 -14.32 2.81
N SER A 37 7.87 -14.76 2.36
CA SER A 37 8.76 -15.64 3.14
C SER A 37 9.12 -15.05 4.51
N TRP A 38 9.26 -13.73 4.61
CA TRP A 38 9.50 -13.00 5.86
C TRP A 38 8.32 -13.05 6.86
N ARG A 39 7.12 -13.44 6.41
CA ARG A 39 5.95 -13.77 7.24
C ARG A 39 5.80 -15.26 7.50
N GLY A 40 6.76 -16.07 7.06
CA GLY A 40 6.74 -17.52 7.21
C GLY A 40 6.02 -18.26 6.09
N ALA A 41 5.69 -17.60 4.97
CA ALA A 41 5.16 -18.27 3.79
C ALA A 41 6.14 -19.30 3.25
N ARG A 42 5.62 -20.45 2.84
CA ARG A 42 6.39 -21.59 2.33
C ARG A 42 5.77 -22.13 1.05
N PRO A 43 6.26 -21.75 -0.13
CA PRO A 43 5.77 -22.29 -1.41
C PRO A 43 5.91 -23.81 -1.47
N GLN A 44 6.84 -24.41 -0.69
CA GLN A 44 7.00 -25.86 -0.53
C GLN A 44 5.72 -26.54 -0.01
N ASN A 45 4.81 -25.82 0.62
CA ASN A 45 3.50 -26.35 1.00
C ASN A 45 2.71 -26.84 -0.24
N MET A 46 2.94 -26.25 -1.42
CA MET A 46 2.32 -26.72 -2.67
C MET A 46 2.87 -28.08 -3.11
N VAL A 47 4.15 -28.36 -2.85
CA VAL A 47 4.76 -29.69 -3.11
C VAL A 47 4.18 -30.73 -2.15
N ARG A 48 4.16 -30.39 -0.86
CA ARG A 48 3.65 -31.28 0.20
C ARG A 48 2.22 -31.76 -0.04
N LEU A 49 1.40 -30.97 -0.75
CA LEU A 49 0.05 -31.40 -1.16
C LEU A 49 0.04 -32.70 -1.98
N ARG A 50 1.06 -32.94 -2.82
CA ARG A 50 1.17 -34.17 -3.59
C ARG A 50 1.45 -35.36 -2.72
N ASP A 51 2.25 -35.19 -1.68
CA ASP A 51 2.62 -36.24 -0.73
C ASP A 51 1.45 -36.57 0.18
N ASP A 52 0.77 -35.54 0.71
CA ASP A 52 -0.34 -35.71 1.65
C ASP A 52 -1.67 -36.11 0.98
N PHE A 53 -1.84 -35.79 -0.31
CA PHE A 53 -3.05 -36.08 -1.08
C PHE A 53 -2.73 -36.78 -2.42
N PRO A 54 -2.52 -38.11 -2.41
CA PRO A 54 -2.09 -38.87 -3.61
C PRO A 54 -3.05 -38.79 -4.81
N ARG A 55 -4.30 -38.43 -4.60
CA ARG A 55 -5.32 -38.25 -5.67
C ARG A 55 -5.38 -36.80 -6.17
N LEU A 56 -4.48 -35.94 -5.73
CA LEU A 56 -4.42 -34.53 -6.15
C LEU A 56 -4.20 -34.44 -7.67
N GLN A 57 -5.03 -33.67 -8.32
CA GLN A 57 -4.85 -33.29 -9.73
C GLN A 57 -4.25 -31.91 -9.83
N VAL A 58 -3.15 -31.78 -10.54
CA VAL A 58 -2.47 -30.51 -10.81
C VAL A 58 -2.85 -30.01 -12.17
N ILE A 59 -3.48 -28.86 -12.23
CA ILE A 59 -3.87 -28.19 -13.48
C ILE A 59 -3.03 -26.93 -13.62
N LYS A 60 -2.29 -26.81 -14.74
CA LYS A 60 -1.47 -25.62 -15.04
C LYS A 60 -2.29 -24.64 -15.86
N LEU A 61 -2.40 -23.39 -15.38
CA LEU A 61 -3.06 -22.29 -16.08
C LEU A 61 -2.00 -21.38 -16.71
N GLU A 62 -1.49 -21.76 -17.88
CA GLU A 62 -0.35 -21.08 -18.53
C GLU A 62 -0.79 -19.95 -19.47
N GLN A 63 -2.05 -19.94 -19.92
CA GLN A 63 -2.56 -18.86 -20.76
C GLN A 63 -2.86 -17.61 -19.94
N ASN A 64 -2.19 -16.52 -20.28
CA ASN A 64 -2.36 -15.21 -19.68
C ASN A 64 -3.27 -14.33 -20.56
N TYR A 65 -4.27 -13.72 -19.93
CA TYR A 65 -5.27 -12.86 -20.58
C TYR A 65 -5.07 -11.36 -20.25
N ARG A 66 -4.03 -11.03 -19.49
CA ARG A 66 -3.76 -9.66 -19.01
C ARG A 66 -2.72 -8.95 -19.87
N SER A 67 -1.65 -9.64 -20.20
CA SER A 67 -0.44 -9.04 -20.78
C SER A 67 -0.18 -9.52 -22.20
N THR A 68 0.44 -8.67 -23.01
CA THR A 68 0.90 -9.00 -24.36
C THR A 68 2.12 -9.90 -24.35
N HIS A 69 2.44 -10.50 -25.50
CA HIS A 69 3.53 -11.46 -25.63
C HIS A 69 4.89 -10.91 -25.16
N ARG A 70 5.24 -9.67 -25.49
CA ARG A 70 6.54 -9.07 -25.10
C ARG A 70 6.70 -8.96 -23.59
N ILE A 71 5.64 -8.58 -22.89
CA ILE A 71 5.66 -8.49 -21.43
C ILE A 71 5.90 -9.89 -20.82
N LEU A 72 5.16 -10.90 -21.29
CA LEU A 72 5.30 -12.26 -20.80
C LEU A 72 6.64 -12.88 -21.15
N HIS A 73 7.19 -12.58 -22.33
CA HIS A 73 8.52 -13.04 -22.71
C HIS A 73 9.59 -12.53 -21.76
N CYS A 74 9.58 -11.24 -21.45
CA CYS A 74 10.51 -10.66 -20.48
C CYS A 74 10.27 -11.22 -19.06
N ALA A 75 9.02 -11.42 -18.66
CA ALA A 75 8.70 -12.00 -17.36
C ALA A 75 9.19 -13.44 -17.24
N ASN A 76 8.99 -14.27 -18.26
CA ASN A 76 9.49 -15.64 -18.29
C ASN A 76 11.02 -15.68 -18.19
N ILE A 77 11.76 -14.86 -18.98
CA ILE A 77 13.21 -14.78 -18.89
C ILE A 77 13.69 -14.35 -17.49
N LEU A 78 12.99 -13.41 -16.87
CA LEU A 78 13.33 -12.95 -15.52
C LEU A 78 13.14 -14.06 -14.50
N ILE A 79 12.00 -14.74 -14.55
CA ILE A 79 11.64 -15.76 -13.56
C ILE A 79 12.43 -17.06 -13.75
N ASP A 80 12.92 -17.37 -14.95
CA ASP A 80 13.78 -18.53 -15.24
C ASP A 80 15.09 -18.53 -14.43
N ASN A 81 15.47 -17.39 -13.82
CA ASN A 81 16.61 -17.32 -12.90
C ASN A 81 16.30 -17.93 -11.52
N ASN A 82 15.04 -18.19 -11.20
CA ASN A 82 14.63 -18.79 -9.94
C ASN A 82 14.49 -20.31 -10.05
N LYS A 83 14.57 -21.00 -8.90
CA LYS A 83 14.23 -22.43 -8.84
C LYS A 83 12.72 -22.57 -8.76
N HIS A 84 12.14 -23.19 -9.78
CA HIS A 84 10.71 -23.43 -9.84
C HIS A 84 10.29 -24.67 -9.03
N VAL A 85 9.13 -24.60 -8.41
CA VAL A 85 8.43 -25.76 -7.84
C VAL A 85 7.69 -26.51 -8.94
N PHE A 86 7.14 -25.78 -9.91
CA PHE A 86 6.44 -26.32 -11.08
C PHE A 86 6.98 -25.65 -12.35
N ASP A 87 7.43 -26.46 -13.30
CA ASP A 87 7.76 -25.96 -14.63
C ASP A 87 6.50 -25.43 -15.30
N LYS A 88 6.49 -24.16 -15.63
CA LYS A 88 5.40 -23.47 -16.33
C LYS A 88 5.96 -22.37 -17.21
N LYS A 89 5.23 -22.05 -18.27
CA LYS A 89 5.60 -20.97 -19.18
C LYS A 89 4.36 -20.20 -19.60
N LEU A 90 4.28 -18.97 -19.17
CA LEU A 90 3.15 -18.12 -19.51
C LEU A 90 3.20 -17.72 -20.98
N PHE A 91 2.05 -17.80 -21.65
CA PHE A 91 1.86 -17.33 -23.02
C PHE A 91 0.56 -16.52 -23.15
N SER A 92 0.46 -15.71 -24.21
CA SER A 92 -0.71 -14.87 -24.46
C SER A 92 -1.07 -14.85 -25.95
N ASN A 93 -2.35 -14.72 -26.22
CA ASN A 93 -2.91 -14.51 -27.56
C ASN A 93 -3.24 -13.01 -27.83
N LEU A 94 -2.82 -12.09 -26.96
CA LEU A 94 -3.10 -10.64 -27.09
C LEU A 94 -2.14 -9.91 -28.07
N GLY A 95 -1.38 -10.65 -28.87
CA GLY A 95 -0.42 -10.09 -29.83
C GLY A 95 0.90 -9.67 -29.17
N GLU A 96 1.80 -9.12 -29.99
CA GLU A 96 3.16 -8.75 -29.57
C GLU A 96 3.20 -7.64 -28.51
N GLY A 97 2.36 -6.63 -28.65
CA GLY A 97 2.36 -5.45 -27.80
C GLY A 97 3.49 -4.46 -28.12
N GLU A 98 3.55 -3.37 -27.38
CA GLU A 98 4.57 -2.35 -27.52
C GLU A 98 5.91 -2.79 -26.91
N LYS A 99 6.99 -2.17 -27.35
CA LYS A 99 8.34 -2.42 -26.80
C LYS A 99 8.42 -1.85 -25.38
N MET A 100 9.04 -2.60 -24.49
CA MET A 100 9.41 -2.08 -23.17
C MET A 100 10.52 -1.04 -23.33
N GLN A 101 10.45 0.01 -22.52
CA GLN A 101 11.43 1.09 -22.50
C GLN A 101 12.12 1.14 -21.14
N VAL A 102 13.41 1.41 -21.16
CA VAL A 102 14.20 1.68 -19.96
C VAL A 102 14.52 3.17 -19.95
N ILE A 103 14.19 3.84 -18.85
CA ILE A 103 14.44 5.27 -18.66
C ILE A 103 15.51 5.41 -17.59
N GLU A 104 16.66 5.92 -17.99
CA GLU A 104 17.74 6.27 -17.07
C GLU A 104 17.50 7.67 -16.49
N ALA A 105 17.61 7.80 -15.17
CA ALA A 105 17.45 9.05 -14.46
C ALA A 105 18.73 9.42 -13.68
N LYS A 106 18.94 10.71 -13.44
CA LYS A 106 20.14 11.23 -12.74
C LYS A 106 20.03 11.02 -11.22
N ASN A 107 18.84 11.12 -10.68
CA ASN A 107 18.49 10.97 -9.28
C ASN A 107 16.98 10.67 -9.15
N GLU A 108 16.51 10.45 -7.93
CA GLU A 108 15.10 10.11 -7.62
C GLU A 108 14.11 11.23 -7.97
N GLU A 109 14.47 12.50 -7.83
CA GLU A 109 13.62 13.62 -8.23
C GLU A 109 13.43 13.64 -9.75
N HIS A 110 14.53 13.51 -10.50
CA HIS A 110 14.50 13.46 -11.96
C HIS A 110 13.74 12.21 -12.46
N GLU A 111 13.84 11.07 -11.75
CA GLU A 111 13.03 9.87 -12.05
C GLU A 111 11.54 10.18 -11.97
N ALA A 112 11.10 10.74 -10.84
CA ALA A 112 9.68 11.06 -10.61
C ALA A 112 9.16 12.07 -11.65
N GLU A 113 9.95 13.11 -11.97
CA GLU A 113 9.61 14.09 -13.00
C GLU A 113 9.49 13.45 -14.39
N ARG A 114 10.44 12.60 -14.77
CA ARG A 114 10.40 11.89 -16.05
C ARG A 114 9.23 10.95 -16.18
N ILE A 115 8.92 10.16 -15.15
CA ILE A 115 7.77 9.26 -15.13
C ILE A 115 6.48 10.06 -15.38
N VAL A 116 6.29 11.17 -14.68
CA VAL A 116 5.09 11.99 -14.81
C VAL A 116 5.03 12.68 -16.17
N ALA A 117 6.15 13.17 -16.69
CA ALA A 117 6.22 13.76 -18.02
C ALA A 117 5.84 12.76 -19.14
N GLU A 118 6.39 11.53 -19.07
CA GLU A 118 6.08 10.45 -20.02
C GLU A 118 4.59 10.05 -19.93
N LEU A 119 4.04 9.97 -18.70
CA LEU A 119 2.62 9.67 -18.48
C LEU A 119 1.74 10.73 -19.17
N ILE A 120 2.05 12.01 -18.99
CA ILE A 120 1.30 13.12 -19.60
C ILE A 120 1.41 13.06 -21.14
N ALA A 121 2.62 12.88 -21.69
CA ALA A 121 2.87 12.79 -23.11
C ALA A 121 2.14 11.60 -23.75
N HIS A 122 2.25 10.42 -23.13
CA HIS A 122 1.56 9.22 -23.59
C HIS A 122 0.03 9.38 -23.55
N ARG A 123 -0.50 9.93 -22.45
CA ARG A 123 -1.93 10.20 -22.31
C ARG A 123 -2.44 11.14 -23.41
N PHE A 124 -1.69 12.18 -23.72
CA PHE A 124 -2.05 13.13 -24.76
C PHE A 124 -2.04 12.48 -26.16
N SER A 125 -0.99 11.73 -26.48
CA SER A 125 -0.81 11.08 -27.79
C SER A 125 -1.82 9.94 -28.02
N ARG A 126 -2.13 9.14 -26.98
CA ARG A 126 -2.98 7.94 -27.07
C ARG A 126 -4.42 8.17 -26.62
N LYS A 127 -4.77 9.37 -26.15
CA LYS A 127 -6.10 9.73 -25.63
C LYS A 127 -6.59 8.79 -24.50
N THR A 128 -5.68 8.27 -23.69
CA THR A 128 -5.96 7.39 -22.55
C THR A 128 -6.44 8.20 -21.34
N LYS A 129 -6.94 7.49 -20.29
CA LYS A 129 -7.39 8.09 -19.03
C LYS A 129 -6.35 7.84 -17.94
N PHE A 130 -6.30 8.68 -16.91
CA PHE A 130 -5.37 8.48 -15.79
C PHE A 130 -5.53 7.11 -15.09
N LYS A 131 -6.73 6.56 -15.04
CA LYS A 131 -7.00 5.23 -14.50
C LYS A 131 -6.36 4.07 -15.28
N ASP A 132 -5.87 4.32 -16.48
CA ASP A 132 -5.25 3.31 -17.35
C ASP A 132 -3.75 3.17 -17.06
N TYR A 133 -3.22 3.97 -16.11
CA TYR A 133 -1.82 3.96 -15.71
C TYR A 133 -1.64 3.42 -14.31
N ALA A 134 -0.52 2.74 -14.09
CA ALA A 134 -0.06 2.34 -12.77
C ALA A 134 1.45 2.61 -12.65
N ILE A 135 1.88 3.13 -11.50
CA ILE A 135 3.28 3.28 -11.14
C ILE A 135 3.57 2.29 -10.02
N LEU A 136 4.48 1.36 -10.27
CA LEU A 136 4.85 0.33 -9.32
C LEU A 136 6.21 0.67 -8.71
N TYR A 137 6.34 0.50 -7.40
CA TYR A 137 7.60 0.73 -6.66
C TYR A 137 7.77 -0.34 -5.57
N ARG A 138 9.02 -0.58 -5.17
CA ARG A 138 9.36 -1.64 -4.21
C ARG A 138 9.10 -1.23 -2.77
N GLY A 139 9.42 -0.01 -2.39
CA GLY A 139 9.34 0.47 -1.02
C GLY A 139 8.43 1.69 -0.84
N ASN A 140 7.64 1.71 0.24
CA ASN A 140 6.67 2.80 0.50
C ASN A 140 7.30 4.20 0.56
N HIS A 141 8.60 4.31 0.88
CA HIS A 141 9.30 5.59 0.92
C HIS A 141 9.39 6.26 -0.48
N GLN A 142 9.41 5.44 -1.55
CA GLN A 142 9.51 5.91 -2.94
C GLN A 142 8.25 6.66 -3.38
N SER A 143 7.09 6.38 -2.78
CA SER A 143 5.83 7.06 -3.13
C SER A 143 5.87 8.57 -2.92
N ARG A 144 6.67 9.05 -1.95
CA ARG A 144 6.69 10.46 -1.56
C ARG A 144 7.01 11.42 -2.71
N LEU A 145 8.06 11.11 -3.48
CA LEU A 145 8.46 11.96 -4.60
C LEU A 145 7.47 11.87 -5.75
N LEU A 146 6.97 10.68 -6.04
CA LEU A 146 5.92 10.45 -7.04
C LEU A 146 4.64 11.22 -6.69
N GLU A 147 4.17 11.13 -5.43
CA GLU A 147 3.01 11.87 -4.94
C GLU A 147 3.21 13.38 -5.09
N LYS A 148 4.40 13.90 -4.71
CA LYS A 148 4.74 15.32 -4.84
C LYS A 148 4.60 15.80 -6.30
N VAL A 149 5.23 15.08 -7.24
CA VAL A 149 5.22 15.49 -8.66
C VAL A 149 3.83 15.32 -9.29
N LEU A 150 3.09 14.26 -8.94
CA LEU A 150 1.70 14.07 -9.38
C LEU A 150 0.80 15.22 -8.91
N MET A 151 0.91 15.61 -7.62
CA MET A 151 0.14 16.75 -7.06
C MET A 151 0.51 18.08 -7.74
N GLN A 152 1.80 18.35 -7.97
CA GLN A 152 2.25 19.55 -8.67
C GLN A 152 1.66 19.66 -10.08
N ASN A 153 1.50 18.52 -10.76
CA ASN A 153 0.89 18.44 -12.09
C ASN A 153 -0.64 18.24 -12.06
N ARG A 154 -1.26 18.31 -10.87
CA ARG A 154 -2.72 18.12 -10.67
C ARG A 154 -3.24 16.79 -11.25
N ILE A 155 -2.45 15.74 -11.16
CA ILE A 155 -2.81 14.42 -11.62
C ILE A 155 -3.46 13.66 -10.46
N PRO A 156 -4.72 13.21 -10.59
CA PRO A 156 -5.36 12.40 -9.56
C PRO A 156 -4.70 11.03 -9.46
N TYR A 157 -4.42 10.58 -8.25
CA TYR A 157 -3.81 9.27 -8.00
C TYR A 157 -4.46 8.58 -6.80
N LYS A 158 -4.28 7.25 -6.72
CA LYS A 158 -4.66 6.42 -5.59
C LYS A 158 -3.49 5.51 -5.23
N ILE A 159 -3.13 5.46 -3.94
CA ILE A 159 -2.15 4.51 -3.44
C ILE A 159 -2.86 3.23 -3.01
N SER A 160 -2.38 2.10 -3.52
CA SER A 160 -2.85 0.76 -3.14
C SER A 160 -1.76 0.06 -2.32
N GLY A 161 -2.16 -0.66 -1.27
CA GLY A 161 -1.23 -1.42 -0.42
C GLY A 161 -0.44 -0.59 0.60
N GLY A 162 -0.70 0.71 0.73
CA GLY A 162 -0.06 1.60 1.69
C GLY A 162 -0.92 2.80 2.03
N THR A 163 -0.48 3.58 3.02
CA THR A 163 -1.06 4.88 3.35
C THR A 163 -0.22 5.96 2.68
N SER A 164 -0.85 6.90 1.99
CA SER A 164 -0.16 8.08 1.47
C SER A 164 0.72 8.70 2.55
N PHE A 165 1.92 9.14 2.20
CA PHE A 165 2.82 9.83 3.14
C PHE A 165 2.09 10.95 3.88
N PHE A 166 1.34 11.77 3.16
CA PHE A 166 0.61 12.91 3.74
C PHE A 166 -0.64 12.53 4.55
N SER A 167 -1.10 11.28 4.44
CA SER A 167 -2.25 10.79 5.23
C SER A 167 -1.85 10.01 6.48
N ARG A 168 -0.56 9.79 6.72
CA ARG A 168 -0.05 9.15 7.93
C ARG A 168 -0.33 10.00 9.16
N ALA A 169 -0.64 9.35 10.29
CA ALA A 169 -1.02 10.04 11.52
C ALA A 169 0.08 11.00 11.99
N GLU A 170 1.32 10.52 12.05
CA GLU A 170 2.49 11.28 12.46
C GLU A 170 2.75 12.53 11.60
N ILE A 171 2.51 12.43 10.28
CA ILE A 171 2.65 13.56 9.37
C ILE A 171 1.54 14.58 9.58
N LYS A 172 0.31 14.11 9.76
CA LYS A 172 -0.82 14.98 10.08
C LYS A 172 -0.65 15.70 11.42
N ASP A 173 -0.06 15.01 12.42
CA ASP A 173 0.24 15.59 13.73
C ASP A 173 1.28 16.68 13.60
N MET A 174 2.41 16.42 12.90
CA MET A 174 3.43 17.42 12.61
C MET A 174 2.87 18.64 11.87
N MET A 175 2.05 18.37 10.84
CA MET A 175 1.40 19.46 10.09
C MET A 175 0.45 20.28 10.96
N ALA A 176 -0.27 19.65 11.89
CA ALA A 176 -1.15 20.36 12.82
C ALA A 176 -0.35 21.27 13.77
N TYR A 177 0.82 20.82 14.26
CA TYR A 177 1.73 21.70 15.02
C TYR A 177 2.17 22.91 14.18
N LEU A 178 2.62 22.70 12.95
CA LEU A 178 3.07 23.80 12.08
C LEU A 178 1.91 24.76 11.74
N ARG A 179 0.71 24.25 11.52
CA ARG A 179 -0.49 25.07 11.27
C ARG A 179 -0.81 25.95 12.47
N LEU A 180 -0.73 25.42 13.69
CA LEU A 180 -0.99 26.18 14.90
C LEU A 180 0.06 27.28 15.17
N VAL A 181 1.33 27.04 14.77
CA VAL A 181 2.38 28.07 14.84
C VAL A 181 2.09 29.23 13.88
N VAL A 182 1.52 28.96 12.71
CA VAL A 182 1.19 29.97 11.70
C VAL A 182 -0.16 30.65 11.99
N ASN A 183 -1.13 29.90 12.48
CA ASN A 183 -2.48 30.37 12.81
C ASN A 183 -2.97 29.76 14.11
N GLN A 184 -2.97 30.54 15.16
CA GLN A 184 -3.40 30.14 16.51
C GLN A 184 -4.92 29.95 16.62
N ASP A 185 -5.70 30.42 15.64
CA ASP A 185 -7.16 30.25 15.60
C ASP A 185 -7.58 28.93 14.97
N ASP A 186 -6.63 28.05 14.57
CA ASP A 186 -6.93 26.75 14.00
C ASP A 186 -7.29 25.73 15.11
N ASP A 187 -8.51 25.77 15.58
CA ASP A 187 -9.05 24.87 16.61
C ASP A 187 -8.97 23.40 16.21
N ALA A 188 -9.11 23.10 14.91
CA ALA A 188 -8.99 21.73 14.40
C ALA A 188 -7.55 21.21 14.55
N ALA A 189 -6.55 22.05 14.27
CA ALA A 189 -5.16 21.70 14.48
C ALA A 189 -4.86 21.56 15.99
N PHE A 190 -5.39 22.46 16.81
CA PHE A 190 -5.26 22.39 18.27
C PHE A 190 -5.82 21.08 18.84
N LEU A 191 -7.07 20.74 18.55
CA LEU A 191 -7.72 19.50 19.03
C LEU A 191 -6.96 18.25 18.59
N ARG A 192 -6.32 18.30 17.43
CA ARG A 192 -5.53 17.18 16.95
C ARG A 192 -4.27 16.93 17.79
N ILE A 193 -3.59 17.98 18.24
CA ILE A 193 -2.29 17.87 18.89
C ILE A 193 -2.34 18.03 20.41
N VAL A 194 -3.43 18.44 20.98
CA VAL A 194 -3.58 18.72 22.41
C VAL A 194 -3.13 17.57 23.31
N ASN A 195 -3.33 16.32 22.88
CA ASN A 195 -2.85 15.10 23.53
C ASN A 195 -1.76 14.35 22.74
N THR A 196 -1.07 15.00 21.81
CA THR A 196 0.03 14.42 21.04
C THR A 196 1.29 15.28 21.24
N PRO A 197 2.30 14.88 22.05
CA PRO A 197 2.34 13.67 22.89
C PRO A 197 1.30 13.66 23.99
N LYS A 198 1.09 12.51 24.65
CA LYS A 198 0.08 12.35 25.69
C LYS A 198 0.31 13.35 26.85
N ARG A 199 -0.70 14.17 27.14
CA ARG A 199 -0.67 15.22 28.20
C ARG A 199 -1.76 15.03 29.26
N GLU A 200 -2.51 13.92 29.19
CA GLU A 200 -3.57 13.55 30.14
C GLU A 200 -4.72 14.57 30.23
N ILE A 201 -4.93 15.34 29.17
CA ILE A 201 -6.05 16.30 29.08
C ILE A 201 -7.31 15.49 28.72
N GLY A 202 -8.22 15.38 29.71
CA GLY A 202 -9.46 14.62 29.54
C GLY A 202 -10.53 15.38 28.75
N THR A 203 -11.56 14.63 28.33
CA THR A 203 -12.71 15.20 27.59
C THR A 203 -13.44 16.29 28.36
N ALA A 204 -13.59 16.14 29.70
CA ALA A 204 -14.22 17.14 30.54
C ALA A 204 -13.43 18.47 30.58
N THR A 205 -12.10 18.41 30.54
CA THR A 205 -11.24 19.60 30.47
C THR A 205 -11.38 20.29 29.11
N LEU A 206 -11.40 19.50 28.03
CA LEU A 206 -11.58 20.04 26.67
C LEU A 206 -12.96 20.67 26.50
N GLN A 207 -14.01 20.09 27.09
CA GLN A 207 -15.34 20.66 27.07
C GLN A 207 -15.38 22.02 27.78
N LYS A 208 -14.84 22.12 28.98
CA LYS A 208 -14.76 23.40 29.72
C LYS A 208 -13.97 24.45 28.97
N LEU A 209 -12.87 24.03 28.32
CA LEU A 209 -12.07 24.91 27.47
C LEU A 209 -12.88 25.42 26.28
N GLY A 210 -13.69 24.56 25.66
CA GLY A 210 -14.58 24.92 24.55
C GLY A 210 -15.69 25.89 24.98
N GLU A 211 -16.29 25.69 26.17
CA GLU A 211 -17.30 26.58 26.73
C GLU A 211 -16.70 27.98 26.99
N LEU A 212 -15.48 28.06 27.56
CA LEU A 212 -14.77 29.33 27.78
C LEU A 212 -14.42 30.03 26.47
N ALA A 213 -13.91 29.29 25.49
CA ALA A 213 -13.58 29.82 24.16
C ALA A 213 -14.82 30.41 23.47
N GLN A 214 -15.96 29.74 23.57
CA GLN A 214 -17.22 30.22 23.01
C GLN A 214 -17.76 31.45 23.71
N GLU A 215 -17.70 31.48 25.06
CA GLU A 215 -18.17 32.63 25.86
C GLU A 215 -17.37 33.89 25.56
N LYS A 216 -16.05 33.75 25.40
CA LYS A 216 -15.15 34.88 25.17
C LYS A 216 -14.91 35.20 23.69
N HIS A 217 -15.45 34.40 22.78
CA HIS A 217 -15.22 34.51 21.32
C HIS A 217 -13.74 34.48 20.93
N ILE A 218 -12.97 33.59 21.55
CA ILE A 218 -11.54 33.37 21.30
C ILE A 218 -11.28 31.94 20.84
N SER A 219 -10.08 31.66 20.33
CA SER A 219 -9.69 30.30 19.94
C SER A 219 -9.46 29.38 21.15
N LEU A 220 -9.52 28.07 20.92
CA LEU A 220 -9.17 27.09 21.95
C LEU A 220 -7.72 27.26 22.45
N PHE A 221 -6.83 27.69 21.57
CA PHE A 221 -5.43 27.95 21.93
C PHE A 221 -5.32 29.15 22.86
N GLU A 222 -5.98 30.25 22.57
CA GLU A 222 -6.01 31.43 23.43
C GLU A 222 -6.69 31.15 24.78
N ALA A 223 -7.77 30.35 24.76
CA ALA A 223 -8.50 29.99 25.96
C ALA A 223 -7.64 29.23 26.99
N ILE A 224 -6.54 28.54 26.57
CA ILE A 224 -5.63 27.89 27.51
C ILE A 224 -5.00 28.90 28.49
N PHE A 225 -4.64 30.10 28.03
CA PHE A 225 -3.97 31.11 28.83
C PHE A 225 -4.92 31.77 29.83
N GLU A 226 -6.19 31.70 29.61
CA GLU A 226 -7.26 32.21 30.47
C GLU A 226 -7.90 31.12 31.33
N PHE A 227 -7.57 29.86 31.07
CA PHE A 227 -8.13 28.72 31.76
C PHE A 227 -7.39 28.50 33.08
N GLU A 228 -8.01 28.94 34.17
CA GLU A 228 -7.53 28.58 35.52
C GLU A 228 -7.77 27.09 35.77
N ILE A 229 -6.74 26.30 35.64
CA ILE A 229 -6.74 24.92 36.11
C ILE A 229 -6.82 24.97 37.62
N GLY A 230 -8.03 24.77 38.15
CA GLY A 230 -8.19 24.59 39.59
C GLY A 230 -7.19 23.57 40.07
N ARG A 231 -6.27 23.93 40.95
CA ARG A 231 -5.32 23.00 41.56
C ARG A 231 -6.14 21.91 42.24
N ALA A 232 -6.11 20.71 41.68
CA ALA A 232 -6.50 19.54 42.43
C ALA A 232 -5.57 19.47 43.62
N HIS A 233 -6.11 19.61 44.82
CA HIS A 233 -5.38 19.39 46.05
C HIS A 233 -4.85 17.94 46.02
N VAL A 234 -3.53 17.81 46.09
CA VAL A 234 -2.83 16.56 46.42
C VAL A 234 -3.13 16.24 47.85
#